data_5ca176203c7774ce928c15ee2b14dd78
#
_entry.id   5ca176203c7774ce928c15ee2b14dd78
#
_cell.length_a   1.000
_cell.length_b   1.000
_cell.length_c   1.000
_cell.angle_alpha   90.00
_cell.angle_beta   90.00
_cell.angle_gamma   90.00
#
_symmetry.space_group_name_H-M   'P 1'
#
loop_
_entity.id
_entity.type
_entity.pdbx_description
1 polymer ?
#
loop_
_entity_poly.entity_id
_entity_poly.type
_entity_poly.pdbx_seq_one_letter_code
_entity_poly.pdbx_strand_id
1 'polypeptide(L)'
;MLRKCAIALLIAGLATGADAAPYRGGSNYGWFGIEGCSREPYGVVANYHVAEDVVKAQLAEMAANGQQRLRIGIFHARNANTGTVIPSAGGNLPEQQRQNLLNLMKAAKEAGFVEIIVGFFPLLDNAPNTWTGSTWTAWHEDYFQENWNLVFNLMPIMRAANVKFLVDLGNEGIPAQGSSTLWKQYASKLWWNFSHVFGLSETVGFSMPTNSADRIAMLPEIYAANPPYVLDFHLYGAEAQQLRAIDAGLARIQYPQGIVIGESYYDDANSASEIASAIPGMGRPVYFTLQWPLTRTSPCSDVNIAPPSGFSNYISRGL
;
A
#
# COMPACT_ATOMS: atom_id res chain seq x y z
N MET A 1 64.65 -1.29 32.34
CA MET A 1 64.20 -0.23 31.42
C MET A 1 63.15 -0.79 30.50
N LEU A 2 61.88 -0.63 30.85
CA LEU A 2 60.74 -1.06 30.02
C LEU A 2 60.10 0.18 29.37
N ARG A 3 60.20 0.27 28.04
CA ARG A 3 59.53 1.29 27.23
C ARG A 3 58.07 0.88 27.04
N LYS A 4 57.11 1.68 27.53
CA LYS A 4 55.68 1.57 27.24
C LYS A 4 55.45 2.24 25.89
N CYS A 5 55.05 1.45 24.88
CA CYS A 5 54.46 1.98 23.65
C CYS A 5 52.95 2.22 23.88
N ALA A 6 52.56 3.47 23.83
CA ALA A 6 51.14 3.86 23.78
C ALA A 6 50.69 3.84 22.32
N ILE A 7 49.78 2.95 21.98
CA ILE A 7 49.05 2.93 20.70
C ILE A 7 47.85 3.84 20.82
N ALA A 8 47.92 4.98 20.15
CA ALA A 8 46.75 5.85 19.99
C ALA A 8 45.88 5.30 18.87
N LEU A 9 44.69 4.79 19.22
CA LEU A 9 43.66 4.41 18.26
C LEU A 9 42.95 5.69 17.78
N LEU A 10 43.26 6.12 16.56
CA LEU A 10 42.44 7.13 15.87
C LEU A 10 41.17 6.44 15.38
N ILE A 11 40.06 6.69 16.06
CA ILE A 11 38.71 6.37 15.57
C ILE A 11 38.36 7.50 14.60
N ALA A 12 38.57 7.29 13.30
CA ALA A 12 38.02 8.14 12.27
C ALA A 12 36.54 7.84 12.20
N GLY A 13 35.74 8.71 12.77
CA GLY A 13 34.27 8.72 12.61
C GLY A 13 33.93 9.01 11.15
N LEU A 14 33.63 7.98 10.37
CA LEU A 14 32.94 8.12 9.10
C LEU A 14 31.50 8.51 9.40
N ALA A 15 31.24 9.80 9.48
CA ALA A 15 29.89 10.32 9.28
C ALA A 15 29.55 10.09 7.81
N THR A 16 29.00 8.93 7.50
CA THR A 16 28.26 8.74 6.25
C THR A 16 26.97 9.53 6.39
N GLY A 17 26.99 10.77 5.97
CA GLY A 17 25.77 11.46 5.57
C GLY A 17 25.17 10.62 4.44
N ALA A 18 24.24 9.75 4.78
CA ALA A 18 23.35 9.18 3.78
C ALA A 18 22.54 10.37 3.27
N ASP A 19 22.91 10.89 2.11
CA ASP A 19 22.00 11.69 1.31
C ASP A 19 20.77 10.81 1.11
N ALA A 20 19.75 11.09 1.88
CA ALA A 20 18.44 10.46 1.69
C ALA A 20 18.04 10.82 0.27
N ALA A 21 18.06 9.83 -0.63
CA ALA A 21 17.52 10.01 -1.96
C ALA A 21 16.14 10.62 -1.83
N PRO A 22 15.79 11.63 -2.63
CA PRO A 22 14.50 12.29 -2.51
C PRO A 22 13.42 11.21 -2.59
N TYR A 23 12.49 11.22 -1.63
CA TYR A 23 11.38 10.29 -1.55
C TYR A 23 10.50 10.51 -2.78
N ARG A 24 10.73 9.74 -3.85
CA ARG A 24 9.88 9.81 -5.04
C ARG A 24 8.83 8.73 -4.93
N GLY A 25 7.61 9.19 -4.72
CA GLY A 25 6.42 8.38 -4.66
C GLY A 25 5.83 8.12 -6.04
N GLY A 26 4.53 8.16 -6.13
CA GLY A 26 3.76 7.92 -7.34
C GLY A 26 2.28 7.80 -7.04
N SER A 27 1.61 6.88 -7.71
CA SER A 27 0.15 6.80 -7.67
C SER A 27 -0.39 5.41 -7.40
N ASN A 28 -1.59 5.39 -6.87
CA ASN A 28 -2.50 4.26 -7.00
C ASN A 28 -3.01 4.19 -8.44
N TYR A 29 -2.85 3.06 -9.09
CA TYR A 29 -3.26 2.82 -10.46
C TYR A 29 -4.23 1.65 -10.51
N GLY A 30 -5.49 1.93 -10.23
CA GLY A 30 -6.56 0.94 -10.18
C GLY A 30 -7.32 0.78 -11.49
N TRP A 31 -7.41 1.85 -12.30
CA TRP A 31 -8.22 1.92 -13.51
C TRP A 31 -7.49 2.64 -14.63
N PHE A 32 -7.65 2.15 -15.87
CA PHE A 32 -7.09 2.77 -17.07
C PHE A 32 -8.07 3.68 -17.81
N GLY A 33 -9.32 3.76 -17.36
CA GLY A 33 -10.34 4.66 -17.90
C GLY A 33 -11.47 4.86 -16.92
N ILE A 34 -12.20 5.96 -17.07
CA ILE A 34 -13.38 6.31 -16.29
C ILE A 34 -14.40 6.94 -17.25
N GLU A 35 -15.61 6.43 -17.27
CA GLU A 35 -16.71 7.00 -18.02
C GLU A 35 -17.70 7.68 -17.05
N GLY A 36 -17.70 8.99 -17.04
CA GLY A 36 -18.38 9.77 -16.00
C GLY A 36 -17.77 9.48 -14.63
N CYS A 37 -18.52 8.87 -13.72
CA CYS A 37 -18.04 8.35 -12.44
C CYS A 37 -17.91 6.82 -12.42
N SER A 38 -18.16 6.15 -13.56
CA SER A 38 -18.04 4.69 -13.68
C SER A 38 -16.60 4.29 -13.97
N ARG A 39 -16.11 3.33 -13.21
CA ARG A 39 -14.80 2.68 -13.38
C ARG A 39 -14.90 1.28 -13.99
N GLU A 40 -16.09 0.85 -14.36
CA GLU A 40 -16.35 -0.43 -14.99
C GLU A 40 -16.40 -0.30 -16.52
N PRO A 41 -15.70 -1.14 -17.26
CA PRO A 41 -14.86 -2.30 -16.91
C PRO A 41 -13.35 -1.99 -16.86
N TYR A 42 -12.93 -0.83 -16.43
CA TYR A 42 -11.60 -0.27 -16.64
C TYR A 42 -10.52 -0.68 -15.60
N GLY A 43 -10.77 -1.70 -14.77
CA GLY A 43 -9.81 -2.19 -13.79
C GLY A 43 -8.52 -2.73 -14.44
N VAL A 44 -7.34 -2.23 -14.03
CA VAL A 44 -6.07 -2.54 -14.70
C VAL A 44 -5.64 -4.00 -14.55
N VAL A 45 -5.83 -4.62 -13.37
CA VAL A 45 -5.51 -6.05 -13.16
C VAL A 45 -6.53 -6.94 -13.86
N ALA A 46 -7.81 -6.60 -13.78
CA ALA A 46 -8.89 -7.38 -14.38
C ALA A 46 -8.80 -7.41 -15.91
N ASN A 47 -8.46 -6.28 -16.53
CA ASN A 47 -8.64 -6.05 -17.96
C ASN A 47 -7.34 -5.69 -18.72
N TYR A 48 -6.16 -5.91 -18.15
CA TYR A 48 -4.88 -5.59 -18.78
C TYR A 48 -4.79 -6.14 -20.22
N HIS A 49 -5.17 -7.39 -20.42
CA HIS A 49 -5.11 -8.09 -21.72
C HIS A 49 -5.96 -7.45 -22.83
N VAL A 50 -6.99 -6.67 -22.49
CA VAL A 50 -7.83 -5.98 -23.49
C VAL A 50 -7.42 -4.53 -23.71
N ALA A 51 -6.53 -3.99 -22.87
CA ALA A 51 -6.08 -2.60 -22.90
C ALA A 51 -4.55 -2.46 -22.74
N GLU A 52 -3.78 -3.49 -23.11
CA GLU A 52 -2.33 -3.56 -22.85
C GLU A 52 -1.57 -2.34 -23.35
N ASP A 53 -1.80 -1.91 -24.59
CA ASP A 53 -1.11 -0.74 -25.16
C ASP A 53 -1.49 0.55 -24.47
N VAL A 54 -2.77 0.69 -24.05
CA VAL A 54 -3.24 1.84 -23.28
C VAL A 54 -2.57 1.89 -21.91
N VAL A 55 -2.54 0.77 -21.21
CA VAL A 55 -1.92 0.66 -19.88
C VAL A 55 -0.42 0.94 -19.94
N LYS A 56 0.29 0.39 -20.93
CA LYS A 56 1.72 0.66 -21.14
C LYS A 56 2.00 2.13 -21.42
N ALA A 57 1.20 2.76 -22.30
CA ALA A 57 1.35 4.19 -22.58
C ALA A 57 1.12 5.05 -21.33
N GLN A 58 0.13 4.73 -20.52
CA GLN A 58 -0.18 5.43 -19.27
C GLN A 58 0.94 5.25 -18.22
N LEU A 59 1.48 4.05 -18.07
CA LEU A 59 2.63 3.81 -17.18
C LEU A 59 3.86 4.61 -17.63
N ALA A 60 4.12 4.68 -18.93
CA ALA A 60 5.20 5.48 -19.48
C ALA A 60 4.99 6.99 -19.23
N GLU A 61 3.75 7.49 -19.38
CA GLU A 61 3.39 8.88 -19.08
C GLU A 61 3.58 9.20 -17.59
N MET A 62 3.10 8.35 -16.69
CA MET A 62 3.26 8.50 -15.24
C MET A 62 4.75 8.55 -14.86
N ALA A 63 5.57 7.64 -15.40
CA ALA A 63 7.02 7.62 -15.17
C ALA A 63 7.73 8.87 -15.74
N ALA A 64 7.34 9.33 -16.94
CA ALA A 64 7.85 10.55 -17.54
C ALA A 64 7.52 11.80 -16.70
N ASN A 65 6.40 11.78 -15.97
CA ASN A 65 6.01 12.80 -15.00
C ASN A 65 6.67 12.63 -13.62
N GLY A 66 7.69 11.77 -13.52
CA GLY A 66 8.56 11.66 -12.35
C GLY A 66 8.08 10.67 -11.28
N GLN A 67 7.03 9.91 -11.53
CA GLN A 67 6.57 8.87 -10.61
C GLN A 67 7.53 7.67 -10.65
N GLN A 68 7.88 7.11 -9.50
CA GLN A 68 8.82 5.99 -9.39
C GLN A 68 8.22 4.78 -8.67
N ARG A 69 7.09 4.95 -7.98
CA ARG A 69 6.39 3.89 -7.24
C ARG A 69 4.94 3.83 -7.65
N LEU A 70 4.38 2.64 -7.53
CA LEU A 70 3.02 2.35 -7.96
C LEU A 70 2.31 1.57 -6.87
N ARG A 71 1.02 1.79 -6.67
CA ARG A 71 0.17 0.87 -5.95
C ARG A 71 -0.93 0.37 -6.88
N ILE A 72 -1.10 -0.95 -6.96
CA ILE A 72 -2.14 -1.61 -7.75
C ILE A 72 -3.07 -2.38 -6.82
N GLY A 73 -4.37 -2.38 -7.13
CA GLY A 73 -5.38 -3.06 -6.33
C GLY A 73 -5.88 -4.34 -6.98
N ILE A 74 -5.93 -5.41 -6.21
CA ILE A 74 -6.63 -6.66 -6.56
C ILE A 74 -8.00 -6.61 -5.91
N PHE A 75 -8.98 -6.04 -6.63
CA PHE A 75 -10.37 -6.04 -6.20
C PHE A 75 -10.95 -7.42 -6.48
N HIS A 76 -11.36 -8.13 -5.44
CA HIS A 76 -11.79 -9.52 -5.61
C HIS A 76 -12.98 -9.90 -4.73
N ALA A 77 -13.77 -10.83 -5.21
CA ALA A 77 -14.86 -11.46 -4.47
C ALA A 77 -15.13 -12.86 -5.02
N ARG A 78 -15.66 -13.78 -4.20
CA ARG A 78 -16.04 -15.13 -4.63
C ARG A 78 -16.95 -15.10 -5.85
N ASN A 79 -17.97 -14.27 -5.81
CA ASN A 79 -19.00 -14.14 -6.85
C ASN A 79 -18.94 -12.73 -7.45
N ALA A 80 -17.82 -12.38 -8.08
CA ALA A 80 -17.70 -11.08 -8.74
C ALA A 80 -18.65 -10.99 -9.95
N ASN A 81 -19.24 -9.82 -10.12
CA ASN A 81 -20.19 -9.54 -11.21
C ASN A 81 -19.87 -8.24 -11.94
N THR A 82 -18.74 -7.62 -11.67
CA THR A 82 -18.28 -6.39 -12.32
C THR A 82 -17.02 -6.63 -13.12
N GLY A 83 -16.72 -5.74 -14.08
CA GLY A 83 -15.52 -5.85 -14.90
C GLY A 83 -14.24 -5.50 -14.17
N THR A 84 -14.32 -4.82 -13.00
CA THR A 84 -13.18 -4.45 -12.16
C THR A 84 -12.94 -5.46 -11.05
N VAL A 85 -14.00 -6.02 -10.46
CA VAL A 85 -13.91 -7.01 -9.39
C VAL A 85 -13.72 -8.40 -9.99
N ILE A 86 -12.66 -9.08 -9.57
CA ILE A 86 -12.22 -10.36 -10.14
C ILE A 86 -12.79 -11.52 -9.32
N PRO A 87 -13.36 -12.56 -9.93
CA PRO A 87 -13.79 -13.74 -9.19
C PRO A 87 -12.59 -14.44 -8.54
N SER A 88 -12.72 -14.77 -7.25
CA SER A 88 -11.66 -15.38 -6.45
C SER A 88 -12.10 -16.65 -5.73
N ALA A 89 -13.15 -17.30 -6.18
CA ALA A 89 -13.62 -18.56 -5.60
C ALA A 89 -12.50 -19.61 -5.50
N GLY A 90 -12.42 -20.30 -4.37
CA GLY A 90 -11.35 -21.27 -4.10
C GLY A 90 -9.98 -20.66 -3.80
N GLY A 91 -9.89 -19.33 -3.71
CA GLY A 91 -8.65 -18.64 -3.34
C GLY A 91 -7.63 -18.53 -4.48
N ASN A 92 -8.10 -18.31 -5.70
CA ASN A 92 -7.23 -18.00 -6.83
C ASN A 92 -7.94 -17.08 -7.82
N LEU A 93 -7.17 -16.33 -8.58
CA LEU A 93 -7.71 -15.61 -9.75
C LEU A 93 -7.78 -16.56 -10.95
N PRO A 94 -8.70 -16.32 -11.91
CA PRO A 94 -8.65 -17.01 -13.20
C PRO A 94 -7.30 -16.82 -13.87
N GLU A 95 -6.93 -17.76 -14.74
CA GLU A 95 -5.60 -17.77 -15.39
C GLU A 95 -5.29 -16.45 -16.10
N GLN A 96 -6.27 -15.88 -16.81
CA GLN A 96 -6.08 -14.61 -17.52
C GLN A 96 -5.71 -13.47 -16.55
N GLN A 97 -6.36 -13.37 -15.39
CA GLN A 97 -6.09 -12.31 -14.43
C GLN A 97 -4.77 -12.52 -13.67
N ARG A 98 -4.33 -13.76 -13.49
CA ARG A 98 -2.98 -14.06 -13.00
C ARG A 98 -1.92 -13.60 -13.99
N GLN A 99 -2.13 -13.87 -15.29
CA GLN A 99 -1.23 -13.41 -16.35
C GLN A 99 -1.26 -11.88 -16.48
N ASN A 100 -2.45 -11.25 -16.32
CA ASN A 100 -2.59 -9.80 -16.31
C ASN A 100 -1.76 -9.17 -15.17
N LEU A 101 -1.84 -9.70 -13.95
CA LEU A 101 -1.04 -9.22 -12.82
C LEU A 101 0.47 -9.29 -13.12
N LEU A 102 0.94 -10.43 -13.62
CA LEU A 102 2.33 -10.61 -14.01
C LEU A 102 2.78 -9.60 -15.07
N ASN A 103 1.99 -9.46 -16.13
CA ASN A 103 2.30 -8.58 -17.25
C ASN A 103 2.24 -7.11 -16.85
N LEU A 104 1.27 -6.71 -16.03
CA LEU A 104 1.15 -5.35 -15.49
C LEU A 104 2.38 -4.97 -14.66
N MET A 105 2.81 -5.85 -13.75
CA MET A 105 4.00 -5.60 -12.92
C MET A 105 5.28 -5.52 -13.76
N LYS A 106 5.42 -6.35 -14.80
CA LYS A 106 6.53 -6.27 -15.77
C LYS A 106 6.49 -4.97 -16.56
N ALA A 107 5.33 -4.58 -17.08
CA ALA A 107 5.16 -3.32 -17.81
C ALA A 107 5.47 -2.09 -16.93
N ALA A 108 5.07 -2.11 -15.66
CA ALA A 108 5.44 -1.06 -14.72
C ALA A 108 6.97 -0.98 -14.52
N LYS A 109 7.64 -2.11 -14.36
CA LYS A 109 9.11 -2.17 -14.30
C LYS A 109 9.76 -1.62 -15.58
N GLU A 110 9.28 -2.03 -16.75
CA GLU A 110 9.77 -1.57 -18.06
C GLU A 110 9.57 -0.07 -18.25
N ALA A 111 8.49 0.50 -17.71
CA ALA A 111 8.24 1.95 -17.71
C ALA A 111 9.16 2.72 -16.74
N GLY A 112 9.86 2.04 -15.82
CA GLY A 112 10.80 2.67 -14.88
C GLY A 112 10.37 2.69 -13.43
N PHE A 113 9.25 2.07 -13.06
CA PHE A 113 8.85 1.95 -11.66
C PHE A 113 9.78 0.99 -10.92
N VAL A 114 10.26 1.43 -9.75
CA VAL A 114 11.28 0.69 -8.97
C VAL A 114 10.67 -0.17 -7.87
N GLU A 115 9.43 0.12 -7.47
CA GLU A 115 8.74 -0.59 -6.39
C GLU A 115 7.21 -0.50 -6.57
N ILE A 116 6.52 -1.59 -6.27
CA ILE A 116 5.06 -1.70 -6.42
C ILE A 116 4.45 -2.17 -5.10
N ILE A 117 3.44 -1.46 -4.59
CA ILE A 117 2.56 -2.03 -3.55
C ILE A 117 1.42 -2.76 -4.25
N VAL A 118 1.20 -4.02 -3.89
CA VAL A 118 0.06 -4.81 -4.35
C VAL A 118 -0.93 -4.93 -3.21
N GLY A 119 -2.04 -4.22 -3.30
CA GLY A 119 -3.10 -4.21 -2.28
C GLY A 119 -4.19 -5.22 -2.59
N PHE A 120 -4.57 -6.00 -1.59
CA PHE A 120 -5.74 -6.87 -1.66
C PHE A 120 -6.98 -6.12 -1.17
N PHE A 121 -8.03 -6.18 -1.96
CA PHE A 121 -9.33 -5.56 -1.67
C PHE A 121 -10.41 -6.65 -1.68
N PRO A 122 -10.55 -7.42 -0.57
CA PRO A 122 -11.63 -8.38 -0.45
C PRO A 122 -12.97 -7.65 -0.36
N LEU A 123 -13.89 -7.96 -1.27
CA LEU A 123 -15.18 -7.31 -1.38
C LEU A 123 -16.32 -8.32 -1.18
N LEU A 124 -17.53 -7.82 -1.00
CA LEU A 124 -18.75 -8.64 -0.85
C LEU A 124 -18.55 -9.74 0.20
N ASP A 125 -18.82 -10.99 -0.18
CA ASP A 125 -18.74 -12.15 0.72
C ASP A 125 -17.33 -12.40 1.29
N ASN A 126 -16.28 -11.97 0.60
CA ASN A 126 -14.91 -12.11 1.08
C ASN A 126 -14.47 -11.02 2.06
N ALA A 127 -15.22 -9.93 2.19
CA ALA A 127 -14.88 -8.86 3.11
C ALA A 127 -15.22 -9.23 4.56
N PRO A 128 -14.24 -9.35 5.47
CA PRO A 128 -14.50 -9.72 6.87
C PRO A 128 -15.22 -8.63 7.63
N ASN A 129 -14.97 -7.39 7.29
CA ASN A 129 -15.72 -6.21 7.65
C ASN A 129 -15.33 -5.09 6.70
N THR A 130 -16.28 -4.29 6.26
CA THR A 130 -16.03 -3.22 5.32
C THR A 130 -16.53 -1.89 5.88
N TRP A 131 -16.00 -0.77 5.33
CA TRP A 131 -16.55 0.56 5.56
C TRP A 131 -17.97 0.75 4.99
N THR A 132 -18.41 -0.18 4.15
CA THR A 132 -19.80 -0.20 3.63
C THR A 132 -20.74 -1.06 4.46
N GLY A 133 -20.21 -1.76 5.47
CA GLY A 133 -20.98 -2.61 6.36
C GLY A 133 -20.26 -3.92 6.70
N SER A 134 -20.73 -4.63 7.71
CA SER A 134 -20.20 -5.91 8.09
C SER A 134 -20.76 -7.00 7.16
N THR A 135 -19.88 -7.74 6.50
CA THR A 135 -20.25 -8.92 5.70
C THR A 135 -20.31 -10.16 6.58
N TRP A 136 -19.40 -10.26 7.56
CA TRP A 136 -19.29 -11.42 8.44
C TRP A 136 -20.04 -11.20 9.76
N THR A 137 -21.13 -11.89 9.93
CA THR A 137 -21.92 -11.93 11.19
C THR A 137 -21.54 -13.13 12.05
N ALA A 138 -20.84 -14.12 11.50
CA ALA A 138 -20.23 -15.27 12.14
C ALA A 138 -18.88 -15.55 11.46
N TRP A 139 -18.04 -16.39 12.10
CA TRP A 139 -16.79 -16.80 11.46
C TRP A 139 -17.06 -17.70 10.25
N HIS A 140 -16.48 -17.36 9.12
CA HIS A 140 -16.56 -18.11 7.86
C HIS A 140 -15.18 -18.61 7.46
N GLU A 141 -14.83 -19.83 7.88
CA GLU A 141 -13.51 -20.40 7.62
C GLU A 141 -13.22 -20.55 6.12
N ASP A 142 -14.21 -20.88 5.31
CA ASP A 142 -14.07 -21.01 3.86
C ASP A 142 -13.71 -19.67 3.18
N TYR A 143 -14.33 -18.55 3.58
CA TYR A 143 -13.97 -17.22 3.09
C TYR A 143 -12.59 -16.78 3.56
N PHE A 144 -12.24 -17.09 4.82
CA PHE A 144 -10.90 -16.85 5.32
C PHE A 144 -9.85 -17.62 4.51
N GLN A 145 -10.08 -18.92 4.27
CA GLN A 145 -9.17 -19.75 3.48
C GLN A 145 -9.06 -19.27 2.03
N GLU A 146 -10.14 -18.81 1.41
CA GLU A 146 -10.07 -18.21 0.07
C GLU A 146 -9.18 -16.98 0.04
N ASN A 147 -9.37 -16.04 0.99
CA ASN A 147 -8.54 -14.84 1.07
C ASN A 147 -7.06 -15.19 1.32
N TRP A 148 -6.78 -16.13 2.25
CA TRP A 148 -5.43 -16.59 2.49
C TRP A 148 -4.82 -17.29 1.26
N ASN A 149 -5.54 -18.22 0.66
CA ASN A 149 -5.08 -18.97 -0.51
C ASN A 149 -4.83 -18.01 -1.70
N LEU A 150 -5.64 -16.97 -1.85
CA LEU A 150 -5.43 -15.96 -2.89
C LEU A 150 -4.08 -15.26 -2.71
N VAL A 151 -3.77 -14.77 -1.52
CA VAL A 151 -2.46 -14.19 -1.21
C VAL A 151 -1.35 -15.21 -1.48
N PHE A 152 -1.48 -16.42 -0.96
CA PHE A 152 -0.50 -17.49 -1.10
C PHE A 152 -0.21 -17.84 -2.57
N ASN A 153 -1.26 -17.97 -3.40
CA ASN A 153 -1.15 -18.34 -4.80
C ASN A 153 -0.59 -17.21 -5.69
N LEU A 154 -0.78 -15.93 -5.29
CA LEU A 154 -0.29 -14.80 -6.07
C LEU A 154 1.16 -14.39 -5.73
N MET A 155 1.69 -14.75 -4.56
CA MET A 155 3.08 -14.45 -4.18
C MET A 155 4.11 -14.94 -5.21
N PRO A 156 4.07 -16.19 -5.72
CA PRO A 156 5.00 -16.62 -6.76
C PRO A 156 4.88 -15.81 -8.07
N ILE A 157 3.68 -15.37 -8.42
CA ILE A 157 3.42 -14.56 -9.62
C ILE A 157 4.06 -13.17 -9.47
N MET A 158 3.87 -12.53 -8.32
CA MET A 158 4.46 -11.23 -8.03
C MET A 158 5.99 -11.30 -8.03
N ARG A 159 6.57 -12.33 -7.43
CA ARG A 159 8.02 -12.58 -7.46
C ARG A 159 8.56 -12.81 -8.86
N ALA A 160 7.80 -13.50 -9.74
CA ALA A 160 8.17 -13.74 -11.12
C ALA A 160 8.21 -12.47 -12.00
N ALA A 161 7.58 -11.38 -11.56
CA ALA A 161 7.68 -10.07 -12.23
C ALA A 161 9.08 -9.45 -12.10
N ASN A 162 9.88 -9.89 -11.12
CA ASN A 162 11.25 -9.42 -10.89
C ASN A 162 11.35 -7.90 -10.75
N VAL A 163 10.43 -7.31 -10.04
CA VAL A 163 10.41 -5.92 -9.54
C VAL A 163 10.23 -5.97 -8.03
N LYS A 164 10.81 -5.02 -7.31
CA LYS A 164 10.58 -4.92 -5.87
C LYS A 164 9.10 -4.68 -5.60
N PHE A 165 8.52 -5.40 -4.65
CA PHE A 165 7.13 -5.20 -4.28
C PHE A 165 6.91 -5.36 -2.77
N LEU A 166 5.81 -4.79 -2.30
CA LEU A 166 5.27 -4.95 -0.96
C LEU A 166 3.80 -5.35 -1.07
N VAL A 167 3.37 -6.25 -0.21
CA VAL A 167 1.96 -6.67 -0.14
C VAL A 167 1.24 -5.87 0.94
N ASP A 168 0.10 -5.27 0.60
CA ASP A 168 -0.90 -4.82 1.53
C ASP A 168 -2.00 -5.90 1.61
N LEU A 169 -2.05 -6.61 2.74
CA LEU A 169 -2.91 -7.78 2.96
C LEU A 169 -4.41 -7.45 3.01
N GLY A 170 -4.74 -6.20 3.11
CA GLY A 170 -6.10 -5.70 3.06
C GLY A 170 -6.12 -4.19 3.14
N ASN A 171 -6.68 -3.56 2.09
CA ASN A 171 -6.83 -2.12 2.07
C ASN A 171 -7.62 -1.63 3.28
N GLU A 172 -6.99 -0.71 4.07
CA GLU A 172 -7.53 -0.20 5.34
C GLU A 172 -7.95 -1.31 6.32
N GLY A 173 -7.21 -2.44 6.25
CA GLY A 173 -7.59 -3.71 6.89
C GLY A 173 -7.31 -3.81 8.38
N ILE A 174 -6.59 -2.86 9.00
CA ILE A 174 -6.40 -2.86 10.46
C ILE A 174 -7.74 -2.52 11.15
N PRO A 175 -8.26 -3.39 12.02
CA PRO A 175 -9.47 -3.10 12.77
C PRO A 175 -9.24 -1.98 13.81
N ALA A 176 -10.26 -1.20 14.08
CA ALA A 176 -10.29 -0.27 15.20
C ALA A 176 -10.51 -0.99 16.54
N GLN A 177 -10.25 -0.33 17.67
CA GLN A 177 -10.51 -0.93 19.01
C GLN A 177 -11.96 -1.40 19.16
N GLY A 178 -12.92 -0.63 18.65
CA GLY A 178 -14.34 -0.95 18.68
C GLY A 178 -14.84 -1.92 17.63
N SER A 179 -13.96 -2.41 16.72
CA SER A 179 -14.33 -3.36 15.68
C SER A 179 -14.75 -4.71 16.25
N SER A 180 -15.49 -5.49 15.45
CA SER A 180 -15.93 -6.83 15.82
C SER A 180 -14.73 -7.75 16.13
N THR A 181 -14.94 -8.69 17.03
CA THR A 181 -13.93 -9.72 17.35
C THR A 181 -13.58 -10.58 16.14
N LEU A 182 -14.52 -10.77 15.21
CA LEU A 182 -14.30 -11.53 13.98
C LEU A 182 -13.31 -10.84 13.05
N TRP A 183 -13.40 -9.50 12.90
CA TRP A 183 -12.44 -8.76 12.10
C TRP A 183 -11.05 -8.77 12.73
N LYS A 184 -10.96 -8.61 14.05
CA LYS A 184 -9.69 -8.72 14.79
C LYS A 184 -9.08 -10.12 14.63
N GLN A 185 -9.88 -11.17 14.78
CA GLN A 185 -9.46 -12.55 14.55
C GLN A 185 -8.98 -12.79 13.11
N TYR A 186 -9.69 -12.24 12.13
CA TYR A 186 -9.30 -12.33 10.71
C TYR A 186 -7.94 -11.69 10.47
N ALA A 187 -7.77 -10.43 10.89
CA ALA A 187 -6.52 -9.70 10.67
C ALA A 187 -5.33 -10.39 11.37
N SER A 188 -5.48 -10.80 12.63
CA SER A 188 -4.43 -11.51 13.37
C SER A 188 -4.09 -12.86 12.73
N LYS A 189 -5.07 -13.66 12.31
CA LYS A 189 -4.88 -14.96 11.68
C LYS A 189 -4.23 -14.84 10.31
N LEU A 190 -4.65 -13.86 9.49
CA LEU A 190 -4.06 -13.61 8.18
C LEU A 190 -2.62 -13.13 8.30
N TRP A 191 -2.34 -12.22 9.23
CA TRP A 191 -0.98 -11.77 9.53
C TRP A 191 -0.08 -12.92 10.02
N TRP A 192 -0.58 -13.72 10.92
CA TRP A 192 0.17 -14.89 11.42
C TRP A 192 0.56 -15.82 10.27
N ASN A 193 -0.39 -16.18 9.41
CA ASN A 193 -0.11 -17.01 8.23
C ASN A 193 0.93 -16.38 7.33
N PHE A 194 0.76 -15.09 6.97
CA PHE A 194 1.67 -14.41 6.06
C PHE A 194 3.08 -14.31 6.62
N SER A 195 3.22 -13.83 7.85
CA SER A 195 4.53 -13.60 8.46
C SER A 195 5.35 -14.89 8.66
N HIS A 196 4.67 -16.02 8.94
CA HIS A 196 5.33 -17.32 9.08
C HIS A 196 5.72 -17.98 7.76
N VAL A 197 4.96 -17.72 6.68
CA VAL A 197 5.22 -18.34 5.37
C VAL A 197 6.16 -17.49 4.53
N PHE A 198 5.98 -16.18 4.51
CA PHE A 198 6.69 -15.26 3.60
C PHE A 198 7.66 -14.32 4.31
N GLY A 199 7.59 -14.20 5.64
CA GLY A 199 8.41 -13.27 6.41
C GLY A 199 7.86 -11.84 6.39
N LEU A 200 8.71 -10.87 6.71
CA LEU A 200 8.29 -9.48 6.98
C LEU A 200 8.76 -8.49 5.92
N SER A 201 9.62 -8.90 4.97
CA SER A 201 10.31 -7.99 4.05
C SER A 201 9.52 -7.61 2.81
N GLU A 202 8.51 -8.39 2.44
CA GLU A 202 7.71 -8.19 1.23
C GLU A 202 6.29 -7.71 1.55
N THR A 203 6.11 -6.94 2.65
CA THR A 203 4.78 -6.50 3.05
C THR A 203 4.81 -5.20 3.86
N VAL A 204 3.71 -4.46 3.78
CA VAL A 204 3.36 -3.37 4.70
C VAL A 204 2.40 -3.83 5.81
N GLY A 205 2.05 -5.12 5.83
CA GLY A 205 0.98 -5.67 6.64
C GLY A 205 -0.38 -5.31 6.05
N PHE A 206 -1.15 -4.56 6.78
CA PHE A 206 -2.42 -3.96 6.33
C PHE A 206 -2.29 -2.45 6.32
N SER A 207 -2.81 -1.78 5.30
CA SER A 207 -2.90 -0.33 5.31
C SER A 207 -3.93 0.18 6.33
N MET A 208 -3.81 1.44 6.69
CA MET A 208 -4.65 2.10 7.70
C MET A 208 -5.30 3.37 7.14
N PRO A 209 -6.60 3.57 7.37
CA PRO A 209 -7.31 4.76 6.89
C PRO A 209 -6.89 6.03 7.62
N THR A 210 -7.36 7.15 7.13
CA THR A 210 -7.30 8.45 7.78
C THR A 210 -7.78 8.39 9.24
N ASN A 211 -7.17 9.19 10.13
CA ASN A 211 -7.50 9.23 11.56
C ASN A 211 -7.29 7.90 12.30
N SER A 212 -6.15 7.28 12.12
CA SER A 212 -5.83 5.91 12.56
C SER A 212 -5.47 5.74 14.04
N ALA A 213 -5.67 6.72 14.92
CA ALA A 213 -5.18 6.64 16.31
C ALA A 213 -5.67 5.41 17.09
N ASP A 214 -6.92 5.02 16.92
CA ASP A 214 -7.53 3.83 17.53
C ASP A 214 -7.07 2.52 16.86
N ARG A 215 -6.69 2.56 15.57
CA ARG A 215 -6.11 1.44 14.83
C ARG A 215 -4.65 1.22 15.19
N ILE A 216 -3.88 2.28 15.38
CA ILE A 216 -2.49 2.18 15.89
C ILE A 216 -2.46 1.43 17.21
N ALA A 217 -3.42 1.68 18.10
CA ALA A 217 -3.52 0.97 19.37
C ALA A 217 -3.76 -0.56 19.21
N MET A 218 -4.27 -0.99 18.05
CA MET A 218 -4.51 -2.41 17.76
C MET A 218 -3.29 -3.13 17.16
N LEU A 219 -2.26 -2.42 16.70
CA LEU A 219 -1.09 -3.05 16.07
C LEU A 219 -0.40 -4.12 16.94
N PRO A 220 -0.22 -3.93 18.26
CA PRO A 220 0.35 -4.97 19.10
C PRO A 220 -0.52 -6.24 19.20
N GLU A 221 -1.84 -6.12 19.12
CA GLU A 221 -2.75 -7.27 19.11
C GLU A 221 -2.70 -8.01 17.77
N ILE A 222 -2.67 -7.27 16.65
CA ILE A 222 -2.71 -7.86 15.30
C ILE A 222 -1.36 -8.46 14.91
N TYR A 223 -0.26 -7.72 15.14
CA TYR A 223 1.07 -8.12 14.69
C TYR A 223 1.89 -8.87 15.73
N ALA A 224 1.44 -8.88 16.98
CA ALA A 224 2.15 -9.48 18.11
C ALA A 224 3.62 -9.01 18.16
N ALA A 225 4.58 -9.92 18.30
CA ALA A 225 6.00 -9.61 18.37
C ALA A 225 6.67 -9.37 16.99
N ASN A 226 5.95 -9.54 15.90
CA ASN A 226 6.50 -9.53 14.54
C ASN A 226 5.80 -8.52 13.63
N PRO A 227 5.86 -7.21 13.88
CA PRO A 227 5.29 -6.21 12.97
C PRO A 227 6.05 -6.17 11.63
N PRO A 228 5.40 -5.75 10.52
CA PRO A 228 6.09 -5.52 9.26
C PRO A 228 7.18 -4.46 9.42
N TYR A 229 8.19 -4.45 8.56
CA TYR A 229 9.29 -3.48 8.63
C TYR A 229 8.87 -2.05 8.27
N VAL A 230 7.78 -1.91 7.55
CA VAL A 230 7.19 -0.63 7.15
C VAL A 230 5.67 -0.70 7.29
N LEU A 231 5.06 0.39 7.73
CA LEU A 231 3.61 0.52 7.90
C LEU A 231 3.04 1.45 6.84
N ASP A 232 1.83 1.19 6.39
CA ASP A 232 1.12 1.97 5.38
C ASP A 232 -0.05 2.75 6.00
N PHE A 233 -0.09 4.07 5.72
CA PHE A 233 -1.14 4.97 6.19
C PHE A 233 -1.73 5.77 5.04
N HIS A 234 -3.05 5.98 5.07
CA HIS A 234 -3.77 6.86 4.15
C HIS A 234 -4.05 8.20 4.81
N LEU A 235 -3.84 9.29 4.08
CA LEU A 235 -3.95 10.65 4.60
C LEU A 235 -4.83 11.51 3.70
N TYR A 236 -5.96 11.96 4.24
CA TYR A 236 -6.88 12.85 3.54
C TYR A 236 -7.31 14.00 4.45
N GLY A 237 -6.82 15.22 4.15
CA GLY A 237 -7.06 16.43 4.92
C GLY A 237 -6.29 16.49 6.25
N ALA A 238 -5.83 17.68 6.61
CA ALA A 238 -4.99 17.91 7.79
C ALA A 238 -3.80 16.93 7.88
N GLU A 239 -3.14 16.67 6.76
CA GLU A 239 -2.14 15.61 6.58
C GLU A 239 -0.96 15.78 7.55
N ALA A 240 -0.51 17.01 7.78
CA ALA A 240 0.56 17.31 8.74
C ALA A 240 0.18 16.96 10.18
N GLN A 241 -1.07 17.23 10.58
CA GLN A 241 -1.55 16.89 11.91
C GLN A 241 -1.66 15.37 12.08
N GLN A 242 -2.17 14.69 11.06
CA GLN A 242 -2.31 13.23 11.06
C GLN A 242 -0.95 12.54 11.13
N LEU A 243 0.05 12.98 10.34
CA LEU A 243 1.41 12.42 10.39
C LEU A 243 2.03 12.56 11.78
N ARG A 244 1.92 13.71 12.41
CA ARG A 244 2.39 13.91 13.79
C ARG A 244 1.65 13.02 14.79
N ALA A 245 0.34 12.83 14.62
CA ALA A 245 -0.45 11.96 15.49
C ALA A 245 -0.06 10.48 15.29
N ILE A 246 0.20 10.04 14.07
CA ILE A 246 0.71 8.71 13.73
C ILE A 246 2.06 8.49 14.41
N ASP A 247 3.01 9.41 14.23
CA ASP A 247 4.35 9.32 14.84
C ASP A 247 4.28 9.20 16.37
N ALA A 248 3.50 10.05 17.03
CA ALA A 248 3.28 10.00 18.48
C ALA A 248 2.57 8.70 18.91
N GLY A 249 1.61 8.22 18.13
CA GLY A 249 0.90 6.97 18.39
C GLY A 249 1.82 5.76 18.34
N LEU A 250 2.64 5.66 17.27
CA LEU A 250 3.61 4.58 17.10
C LEU A 250 4.73 4.63 18.16
N ALA A 251 5.18 5.82 18.55
CA ALA A 251 6.13 5.96 19.65
C ALA A 251 5.57 5.45 20.99
N ARG A 252 4.29 5.73 21.28
CA ARG A 252 3.60 5.27 22.49
C ARG A 252 3.55 3.75 22.61
N ILE A 253 3.35 3.05 21.50
CA ILE A 253 3.35 1.57 21.49
C ILE A 253 4.73 0.97 21.20
N GLN A 254 5.77 1.80 21.17
CA GLN A 254 7.18 1.41 20.96
C GLN A 254 7.43 0.70 19.62
N TYR A 255 6.77 1.15 18.55
CA TYR A 255 6.94 0.67 17.18
C TYR A 255 7.93 1.59 16.43
N PRO A 256 9.16 1.13 16.17
CA PRO A 256 10.19 1.96 15.53
C PRO A 256 10.09 2.02 13.99
N GLN A 257 9.12 1.29 13.40
CA GLN A 257 8.99 1.15 11.95
C GLN A 257 8.82 2.50 11.27
N GLY A 258 9.46 2.62 10.09
CA GLY A 258 9.18 3.68 9.15
C GLY A 258 7.81 3.49 8.49
N ILE A 259 7.36 4.51 7.79
CA ILE A 259 6.04 4.50 7.16
C ILE A 259 6.11 4.81 5.67
N VAL A 260 5.12 4.35 4.94
CA VAL A 260 4.73 4.85 3.63
C VAL A 260 3.37 5.53 3.76
N ILE A 261 3.11 6.51 2.90
CA ILE A 261 1.79 7.10 2.74
C ILE A 261 1.20 6.47 1.49
N GLY A 262 0.35 5.45 1.67
CA GLY A 262 -0.23 4.66 0.59
C GLY A 262 -1.31 5.37 -0.20
N GLU A 263 -1.94 6.40 0.40
CA GLU A 263 -2.94 7.23 -0.28
C GLU A 263 -2.92 8.66 0.26
N SER A 264 -3.08 9.61 -0.66
CA SER A 264 -3.31 11.03 -0.43
C SER A 264 -4.05 11.63 -1.62
N TYR A 265 -4.50 12.89 -1.57
CA TYR A 265 -5.22 13.51 -2.69
C TYR A 265 -4.35 13.63 -3.96
N TYR A 266 -5.00 13.51 -5.12
CA TYR A 266 -4.39 13.57 -6.44
C TYR A 266 -3.76 14.93 -6.72
N ASP A 267 -2.44 14.93 -6.96
CA ASP A 267 -1.58 16.09 -7.29
C ASP A 267 -1.96 17.37 -6.53
N ASP A 268 -2.25 17.22 -5.23
CA ASP A 268 -2.79 18.29 -4.39
C ASP A 268 -1.67 19.07 -3.71
N ALA A 269 -1.59 20.37 -4.00
CA ALA A 269 -0.56 21.25 -3.47
C ALA A 269 -0.60 21.40 -1.94
N ASN A 270 -1.80 21.35 -1.34
CA ASN A 270 -1.94 21.45 0.12
C ASN A 270 -1.47 20.17 0.78
N SER A 271 -1.90 18.98 0.30
CA SER A 271 -1.42 17.68 0.80
C SER A 271 0.10 17.58 0.70
N ALA A 272 0.67 17.89 -0.47
CA ALA A 272 2.12 17.87 -0.67
C ALA A 272 2.85 18.80 0.30
N SER A 273 2.33 20.03 0.51
CA SER A 273 2.91 20.98 1.43
C SER A 273 2.83 20.54 2.89
N GLU A 274 1.67 20.04 3.32
CA GLU A 274 1.47 19.56 4.69
C GLU A 274 2.33 18.34 5.01
N ILE A 275 2.37 17.35 4.11
CA ILE A 275 3.20 16.16 4.26
C ILE A 275 4.67 16.56 4.36
N ALA A 276 5.18 17.35 3.41
CA ALA A 276 6.57 17.79 3.39
C ALA A 276 6.94 18.58 4.65
N SER A 277 6.02 19.40 5.18
CA SER A 277 6.26 20.18 6.41
C SER A 277 6.34 19.34 7.68
N ALA A 278 5.68 18.19 7.70
CA ALA A 278 5.64 17.32 8.88
C ALA A 278 6.85 16.38 8.97
N ILE A 279 7.35 15.89 7.83
CA ILE A 279 8.43 14.89 7.77
C ILE A 279 9.67 15.25 8.58
N PRO A 280 10.23 16.48 8.53
CA PRO A 280 11.42 16.82 9.30
C PRO A 280 11.29 16.72 10.82
N GLY A 281 10.06 16.78 11.34
CA GLY A 281 9.77 16.68 12.76
C GLY A 281 9.41 15.29 13.27
N MET A 282 9.41 14.27 12.37
CA MET A 282 9.07 12.90 12.74
C MET A 282 10.25 12.14 13.32
N GLY A 283 9.99 11.26 14.29
CA GLY A 283 10.97 10.35 14.89
C GLY A 283 11.26 9.09 14.04
N ARG A 284 10.69 8.99 12.83
CA ARG A 284 10.82 7.84 11.93
C ARG A 284 10.85 8.26 10.47
N PRO A 285 11.42 7.44 9.56
CA PRO A 285 11.43 7.77 8.14
C PRO A 285 10.02 7.63 7.53
N VAL A 286 9.69 8.56 6.63
CA VAL A 286 8.64 8.41 5.61
C VAL A 286 9.33 8.03 4.32
N TYR A 287 9.10 6.82 3.81
CA TYR A 287 9.86 6.30 2.67
C TYR A 287 9.39 6.85 1.33
N PHE A 288 8.08 7.03 1.16
CA PHE A 288 7.47 7.62 -0.03
C PHE A 288 5.98 7.89 0.18
N THR A 289 5.41 8.65 -0.75
CA THR A 289 3.99 9.00 -0.78
C THR A 289 3.38 8.53 -2.08
N LEU A 290 2.20 7.92 -2.01
CA LEU A 290 1.36 7.58 -3.15
C LEU A 290 0.07 8.40 -3.09
N GLN A 291 -0.36 8.91 -4.23
CA GLN A 291 -1.65 9.58 -4.35
C GLN A 291 -2.72 8.60 -4.80
N TRP A 292 -3.96 8.82 -4.36
CA TRP A 292 -5.15 8.18 -4.90
C TRP A 292 -5.75 9.08 -5.99
N PRO A 293 -6.37 8.55 -7.05
CA PRO A 293 -7.00 9.36 -8.09
C PRO A 293 -8.32 10.02 -7.60
N LEU A 294 -8.22 10.84 -6.56
CA LEU A 294 -9.31 11.55 -5.91
C LEU A 294 -8.91 13.00 -5.65
N THR A 295 -9.72 13.97 -6.06
CA THR A 295 -9.55 15.37 -5.72
C THR A 295 -10.46 15.80 -4.57
N ARG A 296 -10.12 16.90 -3.88
CA ARG A 296 -10.94 17.45 -2.77
C ARG A 296 -12.33 17.89 -3.22
N THR A 297 -12.51 18.20 -4.48
CA THR A 297 -13.74 18.80 -5.03
C THR A 297 -14.38 17.93 -6.11
N SER A 298 -14.06 16.64 -6.11
CA SER A 298 -14.58 15.73 -7.12
C SER A 298 -16.10 15.58 -7.06
N PRO A 299 -16.80 15.55 -8.20
CA PRO A 299 -18.18 15.14 -8.26
C PRO A 299 -18.37 13.62 -8.06
N CYS A 300 -17.31 12.82 -8.19
CA CYS A 300 -17.28 11.39 -7.94
C CYS A 300 -16.67 11.11 -6.57
N SER A 301 -17.24 10.20 -5.78
CA SER A 301 -16.88 10.01 -4.38
C SER A 301 -15.51 9.37 -4.16
N ASP A 302 -15.09 8.47 -5.04
CA ASP A 302 -13.93 7.61 -4.80
C ASP A 302 -12.92 7.53 -5.95
N VAL A 303 -13.33 7.72 -7.20
CA VAL A 303 -12.43 7.74 -8.36
C VAL A 303 -12.89 8.77 -9.37
N ASN A 304 -12.03 9.71 -9.70
CA ASN A 304 -12.36 10.77 -10.65
C ASN A 304 -11.26 11.03 -11.70
N ILE A 305 -10.12 10.39 -11.59
CA ILE A 305 -8.97 10.57 -12.50
C ILE A 305 -8.43 9.21 -12.93
N ALA A 306 -8.32 9.00 -14.26
CA ALA A 306 -7.59 7.90 -14.86
C ALA A 306 -7.06 8.32 -16.23
N PRO A 307 -5.75 8.19 -16.52
CA PRO A 307 -4.70 7.74 -15.61
C PRO A 307 -4.33 8.81 -14.57
N PRO A 308 -3.80 8.43 -13.40
CA PRO A 308 -3.30 9.39 -12.41
C PRO A 308 -1.89 9.88 -12.78
N SER A 309 -1.76 10.55 -13.94
CA SER A 309 -0.46 10.91 -14.51
C SER A 309 0.20 12.12 -13.86
N GLY A 310 -0.57 13.09 -13.33
CA GLY A 310 -0.03 14.27 -12.64
C GLY A 310 0.61 13.89 -11.30
N PHE A 311 1.77 14.49 -10.96
CA PHE A 311 2.45 14.30 -9.67
C PHE A 311 3.36 15.50 -9.32
N SER A 312 3.20 16.61 -10.00
CA SER A 312 4.12 17.75 -9.96
C SER A 312 4.17 18.43 -8.60
N ASN A 313 3.04 18.52 -7.90
CA ASN A 313 2.96 19.13 -6.57
C ASN A 313 3.76 18.36 -5.53
N TYR A 314 3.75 17.01 -5.59
CA TYR A 314 4.54 16.15 -4.70
C TYR A 314 6.03 16.23 -5.04
N ILE A 315 6.39 16.16 -6.32
CA ILE A 315 7.79 16.27 -6.79
C ILE A 315 8.41 17.60 -6.36
N SER A 316 7.67 18.71 -6.50
CA SER A 316 8.15 20.05 -6.12
C SER A 316 8.47 20.18 -4.63
N ARG A 317 7.99 19.26 -3.80
CA ARG A 317 8.23 19.16 -2.35
C ARG A 317 9.22 18.07 -1.98
N GLY A 318 9.79 17.34 -2.95
CA GLY A 318 10.73 16.26 -2.73
C GLY A 318 10.09 14.93 -2.30
N LEU A 319 8.79 14.74 -2.58
CA LEU A 319 8.00 13.54 -2.22
C LEU A 319 7.89 12.55 -3.38
#